data_2987b857ce227b7fef3ae146ca31eb95
#
_entry.id   2987b857ce227b7fef3ae146ca31eb95
#
_cell.length_a   1.000
_cell.length_b   1.000
_cell.length_c   1.000
_cell.angle_alpha   90.00
_cell.angle_beta   90.00
_cell.angle_gamma   90.00
#
_symmetry.space_group_name_H-M   'P 1'
#
loop_
_entity.id
_entity.type
_entity.pdbx_description
1 polymer ?
#
loop_
_entity_poly.entity_id
_entity_poly.type
_entity_poly.pdbx_seq_one_letter_code
_entity_poly.pdbx_strand_id
1 'polypeptide(L)' 'MTPENDNGATFAVIAKDCGGCGCGCPTVLESGNPNDLVIVGKLDALVLNSPDVQKHTGDGEIAVVIPKSLLMQAAKALL' A
#
# COMPACT_ATOMS: atom_id res chain seq x y z
N MET A 1 11.90 -20.07 13.80
CA MET A 1 11.60 -19.64 13.49
C MET A 1 11.38 -19.23 13.23
N THR A 2 11.55 -19.10 13.04
CA THR A 2 11.42 -18.56 12.61
C THR A 2 11.21 -18.01 12.18
N PRO A 3 11.32 -18.03 12.06
CA PRO A 3 11.24 -17.29 11.36
C PRO A 3 11.00 -16.89 10.88
N GLU A 4 11.22 -17.02 10.96
CA GLU A 4 10.99 -16.65 10.44
C GLU A 4 10.79 -16.13 10.00
N ASN A 5 11.19 -16.38 10.41
CA ASN A 5 11.07 -15.85 9.97
C ASN A 5 11.13 -15.40 9.50
N ASP A 6 11.41 -15.55 9.60
CA ASP A 6 11.51 -15.09 9.11
C ASP A 6 11.63 -14.68 8.41
N ASN A 7 12.13 -15.20 8.06
CA ASN A 7 12.15 -14.60 7.42
C ASN A 7 11.75 -13.76 7.39
N GLY A 8 11.70 -14.12 7.64
CA GLY A 8 10.78 -13.13 7.89
C GLY A 8 11.13 -11.71 7.64
N ALA A 9 10.77 -11.31 6.55
CA ALA A 9 10.89 -9.91 6.25
C ALA A 9 9.89 -9.13 7.08
N THR A 10 10.36 -8.15 7.83
CA THR A 10 9.50 -7.20 8.53
C THR A 10 9.30 -6.01 7.60
N PHE A 11 8.07 -5.69 7.32
CA PHE A 11 7.76 -4.53 6.49
C PHE A 11 7.43 -3.38 7.42
N ALA A 12 8.37 -2.46 7.59
CA ALA A 12 8.20 -1.35 8.51
C ALA A 12 7.13 -0.37 7.98
N VAL A 13 6.25 0.08 8.85
CA VAL A 13 5.22 1.04 8.48
C VAL A 13 5.83 2.43 8.35
N ILE A 14 5.62 3.06 7.20
CA ILE A 14 6.06 4.44 6.94
C ILE A 14 4.95 5.43 7.24
N ALA A 15 3.72 5.10 6.83
CA ALA A 15 2.58 5.96 7.03
C ALA A 15 1.32 5.11 7.15
N LYS A 16 0.39 5.55 7.97
CA LYS A 16 -0.86 4.83 8.18
C LYS A 16 -1.97 5.85 8.44
N ASP A 17 -3.09 5.66 7.78
CA ASP A 17 -4.23 6.54 7.95
C ASP A 17 -5.41 5.72 8.47
N CYS A 18 -5.51 5.64 9.79
CA CYS A 18 -6.62 4.94 10.44
C CYS A 18 -7.75 5.92 10.67
N GLY A 19 -8.80 5.77 9.91
CA GLY A 19 -10.00 6.57 10.10
C GLY A 19 -10.82 6.18 11.32
N GLY A 20 -10.24 5.40 12.22
CA GLY A 20 -10.89 5.03 13.46
C GLY A 20 -11.77 3.81 13.41
N CYS A 21 -11.84 3.11 12.29
CA CYS A 21 -12.72 1.96 12.17
C CYS A 21 -12.13 0.66 12.73
N GLY A 22 -10.83 0.58 12.85
CA GLY A 22 -10.18 -0.60 13.40
C GLY A 22 -10.24 -1.85 12.52
N CYS A 23 -10.72 -1.75 11.32
CA CYS A 23 -10.93 -2.89 10.43
C CYS A 23 -9.98 -2.91 9.26
N GLY A 24 -8.80 -2.41 9.45
CA GLY A 24 -7.81 -2.30 8.41
C GLY A 24 -7.67 -0.85 7.96
N CYS A 25 -6.47 -0.38 7.98
CA CYS A 25 -6.19 1.01 7.65
C CYS A 25 -5.31 1.05 6.41
N PRO A 26 -5.54 2.00 5.50
CA PRO A 26 -4.60 2.22 4.42
C PRO A 26 -3.21 2.48 4.98
N THR A 27 -2.21 1.84 4.41
CA THR A 27 -0.88 1.83 4.99
C THR A 27 0.17 1.84 3.89
N VAL A 28 1.26 2.56 4.11
CA VAL A 28 2.44 2.48 3.27
C VAL A 28 3.55 1.87 4.11
N LEU A 29 4.18 0.84 3.59
CA LEU A 29 5.24 0.13 4.28
C LEU A 29 6.49 0.08 3.41
N GLU A 30 7.63 -0.10 4.04
CA GLU A 30 8.84 -0.39 3.31
C GLU A 30 8.76 -1.82 2.75
N SER A 31 9.25 -2.02 1.54
CA SER A 31 9.41 -3.38 1.03
C SER A 31 10.82 -3.86 1.38
N GLY A 32 11.13 -5.08 1.06
CA GLY A 32 12.51 -5.55 1.23
C GLY A 32 13.48 -4.94 0.23
N ASN A 33 12.98 -4.20 -0.73
CA ASN A 33 13.76 -3.56 -1.79
C ASN A 33 13.81 -2.06 -1.52
N PRO A 34 15.01 -1.43 -1.45
CA PRO A 34 15.11 -0.01 -1.12
C PRO A 34 14.47 0.92 -2.16
N ASN A 35 14.19 0.42 -3.36
CA ASN A 35 13.58 1.24 -4.40
C ASN A 35 12.06 1.09 -4.47
N ASP A 36 11.46 0.22 -3.67
CA ASP A 36 10.05 -0.09 -3.75
C ASP A 36 9.34 0.15 -2.43
N LEU A 37 8.04 0.32 -2.50
CA LEU A 37 7.17 0.44 -1.34
C LEU A 37 6.02 -0.54 -1.48
N VAL A 38 5.46 -0.93 -0.34
CA VAL A 38 4.23 -1.71 -0.30
C VAL A 38 3.10 -0.79 0.12
N ILE A 39 2.02 -0.80 -0.64
CA ILE A 39 0.85 0.05 -0.34
C ILE A 39 -0.35 -0.85 -0.12
N VAL A 40 -0.99 -0.69 1.03
CA VAL A 40 -2.24 -1.37 1.35
C VAL A 40 -3.36 -0.35 1.23
N GLY A 41 -4.30 -0.62 0.36
CA GLY A 41 -5.42 0.27 0.12
C GLY A 41 -6.69 -0.52 -0.10
N LYS A 42 -7.74 0.20 -0.42
CA LYS A 42 -9.06 -0.38 -0.61
C LYS A 42 -9.24 -0.87 -2.05
N LEU A 43 -9.80 -2.06 -2.20
CA LEU A 43 -10.25 -2.53 -3.51
C LEU A 43 -11.63 -1.93 -3.79
N ASP A 44 -11.75 -1.26 -4.92
CA ASP A 44 -13.01 -0.63 -5.32
C ASP A 44 -13.35 -1.10 -6.72
N ALA A 45 -14.48 -1.80 -6.85
CA ALA A 45 -14.89 -2.37 -8.12
C ALA A 45 -15.11 -1.31 -9.20
N LEU A 46 -15.60 -0.13 -8.83
CA LEU A 46 -15.80 0.95 -9.79
C LEU A 46 -14.47 1.44 -10.36
N VAL A 47 -13.45 1.49 -9.51
CA VAL A 47 -12.10 1.87 -9.96
C VAL A 47 -11.51 0.77 -10.82
N LEU A 48 -11.59 -0.47 -10.38
CA LEU A 48 -11.00 -1.60 -11.11
C LEU A 48 -11.61 -1.80 -12.48
N ASN A 49 -12.88 -1.45 -12.65
CA ASN A 49 -13.58 -1.61 -13.91
C ASN A 49 -13.52 -0.38 -14.81
N SER A 50 -12.86 0.68 -14.35
CA SER A 50 -12.73 1.90 -15.14
C SER A 50 -11.77 1.68 -16.31
N PRO A 51 -12.16 2.03 -17.55
CA PRO A 51 -11.23 1.93 -18.68
C PRO A 51 -9.97 2.76 -18.50
N ASP A 52 -10.08 3.90 -17.82
CA ASP A 52 -8.91 4.75 -17.55
C ASP A 52 -7.90 4.08 -16.62
N VAL A 53 -8.39 3.30 -15.68
CA VAL A 53 -7.52 2.56 -14.76
C VAL A 53 -6.96 1.32 -15.46
N GLN A 54 -7.81 0.61 -16.19
CA GLN A 54 -7.40 -0.63 -16.85
C GLN A 54 -6.28 -0.42 -17.87
N LYS A 55 -6.29 0.69 -18.58
CA LYS A 55 -5.25 0.94 -19.58
C LYS A 55 -3.88 1.20 -18.96
N HIS A 56 -3.83 1.49 -17.65
CA HIS A 56 -2.58 1.70 -16.94
C HIS A 56 -2.21 0.52 -16.05
N THR A 57 -3.01 -0.53 -16.06
CA THR A 57 -2.80 -1.71 -15.21
C THR A 57 -2.33 -2.86 -16.07
N GLY A 58 -1.12 -3.34 -15.83
CA GLY A 58 -0.55 -4.45 -16.56
C GLY A 58 -0.82 -5.79 -15.90
N ASP A 59 -0.29 -6.85 -16.51
CA ASP A 59 -0.39 -8.19 -15.96
C ASP A 59 0.29 -8.26 -14.61
N GLY A 60 -0.42 -8.83 -13.63
CA GLY A 60 0.12 -8.96 -12.28
C GLY A 60 0.00 -7.69 -11.45
N GLU A 61 -0.60 -6.65 -11.99
CA GLU A 61 -0.80 -5.40 -11.26
C GLU A 61 -2.25 -5.23 -10.85
N ILE A 62 -2.46 -4.48 -9.78
CA ILE A 62 -3.80 -4.19 -9.30
C ILE A 62 -3.84 -2.74 -8.82
N ALA A 63 -4.95 -2.06 -9.06
CA ALA A 63 -5.15 -0.70 -8.59
C ALA A 63 -5.84 -0.73 -7.23
N VAL A 64 -5.38 0.11 -6.32
CA VAL A 64 -6.01 0.26 -5.00
C VAL A 64 -6.29 1.74 -4.75
N VAL A 65 -7.25 2.01 -3.90
CA VAL A 65 -7.62 3.37 -3.53
C VAL A 65 -7.03 3.67 -2.16
N ILE A 66 -6.33 4.81 -2.07
CA ILE A 66 -5.79 5.29 -0.80
C ILE A 66 -6.16 6.76 -0.62
N PRO A 67 -6.27 7.25 0.63
CA PRO A 67 -6.47 8.67 0.86
C PRO A 67 -5.27 9.48 0.38
N LYS A 68 -5.54 10.67 -0.13
CA LYS A 68 -4.45 11.58 -0.53
C LYS A 68 -3.54 11.92 0.64
N SER A 69 -4.12 12.06 1.84
CA SER A 69 -3.37 12.35 3.05
C SER A 69 -2.33 11.27 3.35
N LEU A 70 -2.66 10.01 3.07
CA LEU A 70 -1.70 8.92 3.28
C LEU A 70 -0.47 9.07 2.39
N LEU A 71 -0.69 9.41 1.14
CA LEU A 71 0.43 9.60 0.21
C LEU A 71 1.30 10.77 0.63
N MET A 72 0.68 11.85 1.09
CA MET A 72 1.42 13.01 1.58
C MET A 72 2.26 12.69 2.81
N GLN A 73 1.70 11.93 3.74
CA GLN A 73 2.42 11.49 4.93
C GLN A 73 3.62 10.64 4.57
N ALA A 74 3.42 9.68 3.65
CA ALA A 74 4.51 8.81 3.22
C ALA A 74 5.61 9.62 2.52
N ALA A 75 5.24 10.57 1.69
CA ALA A 75 6.21 11.41 1.00
C ALA A 75 7.05 12.21 1.98
N LYS A 76 6.43 12.78 3.01
CA LYS A 76 7.16 13.51 4.04
C LYS A 76 8.12 12.61 4.81
N ALA A 77 7.70 11.39 5.10
CA ALA A 77 8.54 10.44 5.83
C ALA A 77 9.74 9.99 4.99
N LEU A 78 9.62 10.03 3.67
CA LEU A 78 10.68 9.59 2.77
C LEU A 78 11.64 10.72 2.39
N LEU A 79 11.27 11.95 2.65
CA LEU A 79 12.15 13.09 2.43
C LEU A 79 13.15 13.22 3.58
#